data_01d8ad3f82e6ff1de362f83163692930
#
_entry.id   01d8ad3f82e6ff1de362f83163692930
#
_cell.length_a   1.000
_cell.length_b   1.000
_cell.length_c   1.000
_cell.angle_alpha   90.00
_cell.angle_beta   90.00
_cell.angle_gamma   90.00
#
_symmetry.space_group_name_H-M   'P 1'
#
loop_
_entity.id
_entity.type
_entity.pdbx_description
1 polymer ?
#
loop_
_entity_poly.entity_id
_entity_poly.type
_entity_poly.pdbx_seq_one_letter_code
_entity_poly.pdbx_strand_id
1 'polypeptide(L)'
;MKLENGRPADCSGRLPKEIRTYDLLDSLGVAYQRIDHEAAMTMEACAAIDEVLDATICKNLLLCNRQCTAFYLLMIPGHKTFKTSVLSKQIGSSRLSFADAEYMERFLDITPGSVSVLGLMNDHEHHVQLLIDEDVLKGEFFGCHPCINTSSLRLKTSDLMEKIIPAMGHEPRIVDLPLSE
;
A
#
# COMPACT_ATOMS: atom_id res chain seq x y z
N MET A 1 4.89 17.64 12.60
CA MET A 1 5.30 16.69 11.52
C MET A 1 6.13 17.42 10.50
N LYS A 2 7.18 16.78 10.04
CA LYS A 2 8.12 17.38 9.10
C LYS A 2 8.35 16.45 7.91
N LEU A 3 8.23 16.99 6.71
CA LEU A 3 8.55 16.26 5.47
C LEU A 3 10.06 16.18 5.29
N GLU A 4 10.58 14.97 5.21
CA GLU A 4 12.00 14.71 5.03
C GLU A 4 12.24 13.91 3.75
N ASN A 5 13.43 14.06 3.17
CA ASN A 5 13.80 13.31 1.98
C ASN A 5 14.45 11.99 2.36
N GLY A 6 13.95 10.90 1.79
CA GLY A 6 14.58 9.59 1.93
C GLY A 6 14.42 8.96 3.31
N ARG A 7 15.28 7.99 3.55
CA ARG A 7 15.28 7.23 4.80
C ARG A 7 15.78 8.06 5.97
N PRO A 8 15.44 7.69 7.22
CA PRO A 8 16.02 8.37 8.39
C PRO A 8 17.54 8.29 8.37
N ALA A 9 18.18 9.38 8.79
CA ALA A 9 19.64 9.41 8.92
C ALA A 9 20.14 8.39 9.93
N ASP A 10 19.34 8.16 11.00
CA ASP A 10 19.59 7.12 12.00
C ASP A 10 18.40 6.15 11.99
N CYS A 11 18.66 4.91 11.58
CA CYS A 11 17.67 3.83 11.55
C CYS A 11 17.67 2.97 12.81
N SER A 12 18.39 3.36 13.85
CA SER A 12 18.37 2.65 15.14
C SER A 12 16.96 2.60 15.71
N GLY A 13 16.54 1.43 16.17
CA GLY A 13 15.19 1.25 16.72
C GLY A 13 14.09 1.11 15.67
N ARG A 14 14.41 1.20 14.39
CA ARG A 14 13.45 0.96 13.31
C ARG A 14 13.29 -0.54 13.06
N LEU A 15 12.07 -0.96 12.66
CA LEU A 15 11.81 -2.37 12.43
C LEU A 15 12.47 -2.86 11.13
N PRO A 16 12.89 -4.14 11.07
CA PRO A 16 13.50 -4.70 9.85
C PRO A 16 12.63 -4.54 8.61
N LYS A 17 11.32 -4.67 8.73
CA LYS A 17 10.39 -4.53 7.59
C LYS A 17 10.35 -3.09 7.05
N GLU A 18 10.51 -2.10 7.91
CA GLU A 18 10.64 -0.70 7.51
C GLU A 18 11.95 -0.48 6.76
N ILE A 19 13.04 -0.98 7.32
CA ILE A 19 14.38 -0.83 6.73
C ILE A 19 14.45 -1.52 5.36
N ARG A 20 13.87 -2.71 5.22
CA ARG A 20 13.80 -3.41 3.92
C ARG A 20 13.09 -2.57 2.85
N THR A 21 12.08 -1.82 3.27
CA THR A 21 11.36 -0.92 2.35
C THR A 21 12.29 0.16 1.82
N TYR A 22 13.05 0.81 2.69
CA TYR A 22 14.01 1.82 2.28
C TYR A 22 15.12 1.22 1.42
N ASP A 23 15.61 0.04 1.77
CA ASP A 23 16.64 -0.64 1.00
C ASP A 23 16.15 -0.93 -0.43
N LEU A 24 14.92 -1.37 -0.59
CA LEU A 24 14.32 -1.60 -1.90
C LEU A 24 14.29 -0.31 -2.73
N LEU A 25 13.73 0.76 -2.17
CA LEU A 25 13.59 2.04 -2.87
C LEU A 25 14.95 2.63 -3.23
N ASP A 26 15.91 2.58 -2.32
CA ASP A 26 17.26 3.08 -2.55
C ASP A 26 17.98 2.28 -3.63
N SER A 27 17.82 0.95 -3.63
CA SER A 27 18.42 0.09 -4.66
C SER A 27 17.90 0.38 -6.06
N LEU A 28 16.67 0.88 -6.16
CA LEU A 28 16.05 1.23 -7.43
C LEU A 28 16.32 2.68 -7.86
N GLY A 29 16.99 3.46 -7.02
CA GLY A 29 17.21 4.88 -7.29
C GLY A 29 15.93 5.71 -7.27
N VAL A 30 14.91 5.27 -6.55
CA VAL A 30 13.62 5.94 -6.45
C VAL A 30 13.68 7.02 -5.37
N ALA A 31 13.33 8.25 -5.73
CA ALA A 31 13.21 9.34 -4.77
C ALA A 31 11.88 9.23 -4.01
N TYR A 32 11.92 9.51 -2.73
CA TYR A 32 10.73 9.53 -1.88
C TYR A 32 10.90 10.52 -0.74
N GLN A 33 9.78 11.05 -0.27
CA GLN A 33 9.71 11.89 0.92
C GLN A 33 9.01 11.10 2.01
N ARG A 34 9.36 11.39 3.25
CA ARG A 34 8.89 10.66 4.42
C ARG A 34 8.42 11.62 5.51
N ILE A 35 7.34 11.25 6.16
CA ILE A 35 6.87 11.88 7.40
C ILE A 35 6.83 10.82 8.47
N ASP A 36 7.45 11.08 9.61
CA ASP A 36 7.28 10.28 10.81
C ASP A 36 6.15 10.88 11.64
N HIS A 37 5.28 10.04 12.17
CA HIS A 37 4.11 10.45 12.94
C HIS A 37 3.70 9.33 13.89
N GLU A 38 2.81 9.63 14.82
CA GLU A 38 2.17 8.59 15.62
C GLU A 38 1.17 7.83 14.75
N ALA A 39 0.82 6.61 15.16
CA ALA A 39 -0.21 5.84 14.47
C ALA A 39 -1.50 6.66 14.40
N ALA A 40 -1.96 6.93 13.17
CA ALA A 40 -3.13 7.77 12.95
C ALA A 40 -4.40 6.97 13.21
N MET A 41 -5.09 7.30 14.30
CA MET A 41 -6.30 6.61 14.75
C MET A 41 -7.58 7.38 14.39
N THR A 42 -7.46 8.59 13.86
CA THR A 42 -8.60 9.43 13.51
C THR A 42 -8.49 9.92 12.08
N MET A 43 -9.63 10.28 11.49
CA MET A 43 -9.66 10.88 10.14
C MET A 43 -8.95 12.23 10.11
N GLU A 44 -9.03 12.99 11.19
CA GLU A 44 -8.37 14.29 11.33
C GLU A 44 -6.84 14.13 11.31
N ALA A 45 -6.31 13.14 12.01
CA ALA A 45 -4.88 12.84 11.99
C ALA A 45 -4.42 12.40 10.59
N CYS A 46 -5.21 11.58 9.91
CA CYS A 46 -4.93 11.17 8.53
C CYS A 46 -4.91 12.36 7.57
N ALA A 47 -5.89 13.26 7.70
CA ALA A 47 -5.96 14.47 6.87
C ALA A 47 -4.77 15.39 7.10
N ALA A 48 -4.30 15.53 8.33
CA ALA A 48 -3.10 16.32 8.65
C ALA A 48 -1.84 15.71 8.00
N ILE A 49 -1.73 14.39 8.00
CA ILE A 49 -0.62 13.70 7.33
C ILE A 49 -0.67 13.92 5.82
N ASP A 50 -1.84 13.76 5.21
CA ASP A 50 -2.03 13.98 3.76
C ASP A 50 -1.63 15.40 3.35
N GLU A 51 -1.99 16.39 4.17
CA GLU A 51 -1.67 17.79 3.89
C GLU A 51 -0.16 18.04 3.90
N VAL A 52 0.56 17.56 4.90
CA VAL A 52 2.01 17.74 4.99
C VAL A 52 2.72 16.94 3.91
N LEU A 53 2.24 15.73 3.63
CA LEU A 53 2.80 14.86 2.61
C LEU A 53 2.57 15.39 1.19
N ASP A 54 1.54 16.20 1.00
CA ASP A 54 1.08 16.72 -0.29
C ASP A 54 0.80 15.57 -1.28
N ALA A 55 0.14 14.54 -0.78
CA ALA A 55 -0.30 13.39 -1.56
C ALA A 55 -1.42 12.67 -0.80
N THR A 56 -2.33 12.05 -1.54
CA THR A 56 -3.37 11.23 -0.91
C THR A 56 -2.78 9.88 -0.53
N ILE A 57 -2.87 9.54 0.75
CA ILE A 57 -2.51 8.21 1.21
C ILE A 57 -3.53 7.21 0.68
N CYS A 58 -3.07 6.19 0.00
CA CYS A 58 -3.92 5.12 -0.50
C CYS A 58 -4.27 4.14 0.61
N LYS A 59 -5.50 3.63 0.57
CA LYS A 59 -5.83 2.42 1.32
C LYS A 59 -5.23 1.24 0.60
N ASN A 60 -4.64 0.35 1.36
CA ASN A 60 -4.12 -0.92 0.87
C ASN A 60 -4.84 -2.01 1.65
N LEU A 61 -5.63 -2.81 0.97
CA LEU A 61 -6.55 -3.77 1.59
C LEU A 61 -6.20 -5.17 1.13
N LEU A 62 -5.92 -6.08 2.07
CA LEU A 62 -5.72 -7.48 1.74
C LEU A 62 -7.05 -8.20 1.78
N LEU A 63 -7.46 -8.73 0.63
CA LEU A 63 -8.73 -9.40 0.42
C LEU A 63 -8.51 -10.86 0.06
N CYS A 64 -9.48 -11.70 0.35
CA CYS A 64 -9.45 -13.09 -0.06
C CYS A 64 -10.82 -13.53 -0.60
N ASN A 65 -10.80 -14.59 -1.43
CA ASN A 65 -12.03 -15.21 -1.88
C ASN A 65 -12.68 -15.99 -0.72
N ARG A 66 -13.88 -16.52 -0.95
CA ARG A 66 -14.66 -17.23 0.06
C ARG A 66 -13.91 -18.42 0.65
N GLN A 67 -13.11 -19.13 -0.16
CA GLN A 67 -12.41 -20.34 0.24
C GLN A 67 -11.02 -20.04 0.85
N CYS A 68 -10.60 -18.78 0.90
CA CYS A 68 -9.25 -18.38 1.32
C CYS A 68 -8.15 -19.09 0.51
N THR A 69 -8.38 -19.26 -0.79
CA THR A 69 -7.42 -19.87 -1.73
C THR A 69 -6.81 -18.87 -2.69
N ALA A 70 -7.38 -17.69 -2.81
CA ALA A 70 -6.87 -16.61 -3.64
C ALA A 70 -6.86 -15.31 -2.83
N PHE A 71 -5.75 -14.58 -2.90
CA PHE A 71 -5.53 -13.35 -2.14
C PHE A 71 -5.25 -12.19 -3.08
N TYR A 72 -5.74 -11.01 -2.71
CA TYR A 72 -5.62 -9.81 -3.51
C TYR A 72 -5.24 -8.64 -2.62
N LEU A 73 -4.28 -7.85 -3.05
CA LEU A 73 -4.00 -6.55 -2.44
C LEU A 73 -4.62 -5.48 -3.32
N LEU A 74 -5.63 -4.80 -2.80
CA LEU A 74 -6.27 -3.68 -3.50
C LEU A 74 -5.66 -2.36 -3.04
N MET A 75 -5.16 -1.59 -3.98
CA MET A 75 -4.70 -0.24 -3.79
C MET A 75 -5.75 0.72 -4.33
N ILE A 76 -6.32 1.55 -3.46
CA ILE A 76 -7.44 2.45 -3.77
C ILE A 76 -7.21 3.80 -3.08
N PRO A 77 -7.61 4.94 -3.69
CA PRO A 77 -7.48 6.24 -3.01
C PRO A 77 -8.13 6.24 -1.62
N GLY A 78 -7.47 6.86 -0.64
CA GLY A 78 -7.89 6.79 0.75
C GLY A 78 -9.30 7.31 1.03
N HIS A 79 -9.76 8.29 0.25
CA HIS A 79 -11.10 8.88 0.39
C HIS A 79 -12.19 8.08 -0.33
N LYS A 80 -11.81 7.09 -1.14
CA LYS A 80 -12.76 6.34 -1.98
C LYS A 80 -13.27 5.12 -1.23
N THR A 81 -14.58 4.91 -1.26
CA THR A 81 -15.22 3.68 -0.77
C THR A 81 -15.67 2.84 -1.96
N PHE A 82 -15.81 1.54 -1.75
CA PHE A 82 -16.21 0.62 -2.82
C PHE A 82 -17.02 -0.54 -2.23
N LYS A 83 -17.71 -1.25 -3.11
CA LYS A 83 -18.42 -2.47 -2.74
C LYS A 83 -17.62 -3.69 -3.18
N THR A 84 -17.37 -4.62 -2.27
CA THR A 84 -16.64 -5.85 -2.57
C THR A 84 -17.32 -6.68 -3.66
N SER A 85 -18.66 -6.62 -3.75
CA SER A 85 -19.42 -7.30 -4.80
C SER A 85 -19.09 -6.79 -6.20
N VAL A 86 -18.84 -5.49 -6.35
CA VAL A 86 -18.43 -4.90 -7.62
C VAL A 86 -17.06 -5.41 -8.01
N LEU A 87 -16.13 -5.41 -7.08
CA LEU A 87 -14.78 -5.91 -7.32
C LEU A 87 -14.78 -7.40 -7.65
N SER A 88 -15.54 -8.21 -6.90
CA SER A 88 -15.64 -9.65 -7.13
C SER A 88 -16.10 -9.96 -8.55
N LYS A 89 -17.09 -9.26 -9.04
CA LYS A 89 -17.59 -9.41 -10.42
C LYS A 89 -16.53 -9.03 -11.43
N GLN A 90 -15.84 -7.92 -11.20
CA GLN A 90 -14.86 -7.39 -12.14
C GLN A 90 -13.66 -8.33 -12.33
N ILE A 91 -13.21 -8.98 -11.28
CA ILE A 91 -12.07 -9.90 -11.34
C ILE A 91 -12.49 -11.37 -11.52
N GLY A 92 -13.79 -11.66 -11.57
CA GLY A 92 -14.28 -13.03 -11.74
C GLY A 92 -14.07 -13.93 -10.53
N SER A 93 -14.11 -13.35 -9.33
CA SER A 93 -13.93 -14.07 -8.06
C SER A 93 -15.26 -14.40 -7.40
N SER A 94 -15.26 -15.38 -6.50
CA SER A 94 -16.31 -15.53 -5.52
C SER A 94 -16.31 -14.32 -4.56
N ARG A 95 -17.27 -14.27 -3.64
CA ARG A 95 -17.40 -13.15 -2.71
C ARG A 95 -16.08 -12.87 -1.99
N LEU A 96 -15.61 -11.63 -2.08
CA LEU A 96 -14.40 -11.16 -1.41
C LEU A 96 -14.72 -10.69 0.01
N SER A 97 -13.79 -10.96 0.91
CA SER A 97 -13.79 -10.43 2.28
C SER A 97 -12.40 -10.00 2.66
N PHE A 98 -12.28 -9.26 3.76
CA PHE A 98 -10.96 -8.91 4.27
C PHE A 98 -10.25 -10.15 4.79
N ALA A 99 -8.99 -10.32 4.40
CA ALA A 99 -8.18 -11.43 4.89
C ALA A 99 -7.77 -11.21 6.34
N ASP A 100 -7.67 -12.31 7.09
CA ASP A 100 -7.26 -12.26 8.49
C ASP A 100 -5.81 -11.80 8.64
N ALA A 101 -5.49 -11.27 9.83
CA ALA A 101 -4.15 -10.80 10.15
C ALA A 101 -3.06 -11.86 9.94
N GLU A 102 -3.38 -13.13 10.13
CA GLU A 102 -2.48 -14.25 9.89
C GLU A 102 -1.94 -14.26 8.46
N TYR A 103 -2.80 -14.05 7.47
CA TYR A 103 -2.39 -14.02 6.05
C TYR A 103 -1.59 -12.77 5.72
N MET A 104 -1.96 -11.65 6.31
CA MET A 104 -1.27 -10.38 6.15
C MET A 104 0.19 -10.49 6.62
N GLU A 105 0.39 -11.07 7.78
CA GLU A 105 1.71 -11.29 8.35
C GLU A 105 2.50 -12.34 7.54
N ARG A 106 1.84 -13.43 7.16
CA ARG A 106 2.46 -14.52 6.44
C ARG A 106 2.94 -14.13 5.05
N PHE A 107 2.13 -13.39 4.29
CA PHE A 107 2.44 -13.06 2.90
C PHE A 107 3.18 -11.72 2.75
N LEU A 108 2.87 -10.75 3.60
CA LEU A 108 3.37 -9.40 3.45
C LEU A 108 4.34 -8.97 4.55
N ASP A 109 4.44 -9.74 5.64
CA ASP A 109 5.20 -9.37 6.84
C ASP A 109 4.71 -8.04 7.42
N ILE A 110 3.39 -7.84 7.44
CA ILE A 110 2.77 -6.60 7.90
C ILE A 110 1.67 -6.93 8.91
N THR A 111 1.49 -6.05 9.89
CA THR A 111 0.39 -6.15 10.87
C THR A 111 -0.79 -5.27 10.43
N PRO A 112 -2.02 -5.54 10.94
CA PRO A 112 -3.18 -4.71 10.64
C PRO A 112 -2.94 -3.23 10.91
N GLY A 113 -3.44 -2.37 10.04
CA GLY A 113 -3.24 -0.93 10.11
C GLY A 113 -2.00 -0.42 9.40
N SER A 114 -1.12 -1.32 8.95
CA SER A 114 0.16 -0.97 8.30
C SER A 114 0.26 -1.49 6.87
N VAL A 115 -0.82 -2.03 6.31
CA VAL A 115 -0.78 -2.66 4.98
C VAL A 115 -0.29 -1.69 3.93
N SER A 116 0.61 -2.16 3.09
CA SER A 116 1.25 -1.37 2.06
C SER A 116 1.51 -2.23 0.83
N VAL A 117 1.38 -1.62 -0.35
CA VAL A 117 1.77 -2.24 -1.61
C VAL A 117 3.23 -2.69 -1.58
N LEU A 118 4.08 -2.00 -0.82
CA LEU A 118 5.50 -2.33 -0.69
C LEU A 118 5.73 -3.66 0.02
N GLY A 119 4.75 -4.15 0.77
CA GLY A 119 4.81 -5.48 1.38
C GLY A 119 4.86 -6.63 0.37
N LEU A 120 4.51 -6.38 -0.88
CA LEU A 120 4.62 -7.37 -1.94
C LEU A 120 6.07 -7.81 -2.20
N MET A 121 7.06 -7.05 -1.74
CA MET A 121 8.45 -7.48 -1.81
C MET A 121 8.72 -8.76 -1.01
N ASN A 122 7.87 -9.06 -0.02
CA ASN A 122 7.98 -10.25 0.82
C ASN A 122 7.21 -11.45 0.26
N ASP A 123 6.36 -11.24 -0.74
CA ASP A 123 5.53 -12.28 -1.35
C ASP A 123 6.26 -12.93 -2.54
N HIS A 124 7.34 -13.65 -2.25
CA HIS A 124 8.19 -14.26 -3.27
C HIS A 124 7.50 -15.36 -4.06
N GLU A 125 6.50 -16.02 -3.48
CA GLU A 125 5.77 -17.13 -4.11
C GLU A 125 4.51 -16.63 -4.87
N HIS A 126 4.29 -15.32 -4.89
CA HIS A 126 3.16 -14.69 -5.59
C HIS A 126 1.79 -15.23 -5.13
N HIS A 127 1.61 -15.34 -3.82
CA HIS A 127 0.32 -15.68 -3.24
C HIS A 127 -0.71 -14.57 -3.40
N VAL A 128 -0.26 -13.32 -3.48
CA VAL A 128 -1.10 -12.14 -3.51
C VAL A 128 -1.07 -11.51 -4.89
N GLN A 129 -2.25 -11.30 -5.48
CA GLN A 129 -2.40 -10.58 -6.75
C GLN A 129 -2.61 -9.10 -6.46
N LEU A 130 -1.94 -8.24 -7.20
CA LEU A 130 -2.06 -6.78 -7.02
C LEU A 130 -3.17 -6.24 -7.91
N LEU A 131 -4.11 -5.53 -7.28
CA LEU A 131 -5.19 -4.81 -7.94
C LEU A 131 -5.01 -3.32 -7.64
N ILE A 132 -5.05 -2.48 -8.66
CA ILE A 132 -4.93 -1.03 -8.51
C ILE A 132 -6.17 -0.38 -9.11
N ASP A 133 -6.89 0.40 -8.29
CA ASP A 133 -7.98 1.22 -8.81
C ASP A 133 -7.42 2.29 -9.74
N GLU A 134 -8.06 2.48 -10.89
CA GLU A 134 -7.57 3.39 -11.94
C GLU A 134 -7.37 4.83 -11.44
N ASP A 135 -8.13 5.26 -10.43
CA ASP A 135 -8.00 6.62 -9.89
C ASP A 135 -6.65 6.87 -9.21
N VAL A 136 -5.99 5.81 -8.71
CA VAL A 136 -4.63 5.93 -8.17
C VAL A 136 -3.66 6.41 -9.24
N LEU A 137 -3.85 5.97 -10.48
CA LEU A 137 -2.96 6.28 -11.60
C LEU A 137 -3.14 7.69 -12.15
N LYS A 138 -4.19 8.39 -11.76
CA LYS A 138 -4.46 9.76 -12.22
C LYS A 138 -3.60 10.80 -11.50
N GLY A 139 -3.10 10.48 -10.30
CA GLY A 139 -2.24 11.36 -9.53
C GLY A 139 -0.77 11.17 -9.89
N GLU A 140 0.00 12.26 -9.88
CA GLU A 140 1.45 12.20 -10.07
C GLU A 140 2.13 11.49 -8.89
N PHE A 141 1.63 11.73 -7.69
CA PHE A 141 2.15 11.16 -6.45
C PHE A 141 1.05 10.38 -5.71
N PHE A 142 1.49 9.46 -4.88
CA PHE A 142 0.62 8.76 -3.94
C PHE A 142 1.33 8.60 -2.61
N GLY A 143 0.55 8.39 -1.55
CA GLY A 143 1.07 8.10 -0.22
C GLY A 143 0.86 6.64 0.16
N CYS A 144 1.82 6.07 0.86
CA CYS A 144 1.70 4.72 1.44
C CYS A 144 2.60 4.60 2.68
N HIS A 145 2.37 3.57 3.46
CA HIS A 145 3.22 3.25 4.60
C HIS A 145 4.47 2.47 4.17
N PRO A 146 5.61 2.68 4.83
CA PRO A 146 6.77 1.81 4.63
C PRO A 146 6.65 0.52 5.47
N CYS A 147 5.54 -0.19 5.34
CA CYS A 147 5.21 -1.42 6.07
C CYS A 147 5.05 -1.25 7.60
N ILE A 148 4.99 -0.03 8.07
CA ILE A 148 4.65 0.33 9.45
C ILE A 148 3.70 1.54 9.42
N ASN A 149 2.95 1.77 10.49
CA ASN A 149 1.95 2.84 10.52
C ASN A 149 2.39 4.10 11.27
N THR A 150 3.67 4.21 11.58
CA THR A 150 4.26 5.38 12.23
C THR A 150 5.10 6.23 11.29
N SER A 151 5.04 5.92 10.02
CA SER A 151 5.62 6.72 8.93
C SER A 151 4.73 6.63 7.71
N SER A 152 4.80 7.64 6.86
CA SER A 152 4.14 7.67 5.55
C SER A 152 5.10 8.20 4.52
N LEU A 153 5.04 7.62 3.33
CA LEU A 153 5.90 7.97 2.21
C LEU A 153 5.09 8.61 1.10
N ARG A 154 5.72 9.55 0.39
CA ARG A 154 5.23 10.05 -0.90
C ARG A 154 6.13 9.55 -2.00
N LEU A 155 5.53 8.91 -2.98
CA LEU A 155 6.22 8.30 -4.12
C LEU A 155 5.56 8.76 -5.41
N LYS A 156 6.35 8.80 -6.50
CA LYS A 156 5.78 9.03 -7.83
C LYS A 156 5.05 7.78 -8.29
N THR A 157 3.84 7.98 -8.82
CA THR A 157 3.04 6.91 -9.39
C THR A 157 3.76 6.23 -10.55
N SER A 158 4.48 6.98 -11.38
CA SER A 158 5.28 6.42 -12.47
C SER A 158 6.39 5.50 -11.96
N ASP A 159 7.04 5.84 -10.86
CA ASP A 159 8.07 4.98 -10.25
C ASP A 159 7.46 3.68 -9.71
N LEU A 160 6.26 3.75 -9.13
CA LEU A 160 5.55 2.56 -8.69
C LEU A 160 5.34 1.59 -9.85
N MET A 161 4.81 2.08 -10.96
CA MET A 161 4.44 1.26 -12.11
C MET A 161 5.64 0.76 -12.90
N GLU A 162 6.66 1.58 -13.08
CA GLU A 162 7.79 1.30 -13.96
C GLU A 162 8.97 0.63 -13.27
N LYS A 163 9.17 0.86 -11.97
CA LYS A 163 10.33 0.40 -11.22
C LYS A 163 9.99 -0.51 -10.05
N ILE A 164 9.09 -0.08 -9.17
CA ILE A 164 8.85 -0.75 -7.89
C ILE A 164 8.10 -2.07 -8.09
N ILE A 165 6.97 -2.05 -8.75
CA ILE A 165 6.17 -3.26 -8.97
C ILE A 165 6.95 -4.32 -9.76
N PRO A 166 7.61 -3.98 -10.87
CA PRO A 166 8.45 -4.97 -11.56
C PRO A 166 9.58 -5.55 -10.69
N ALA A 167 10.22 -4.72 -9.85
CA ALA A 167 11.29 -5.17 -8.96
C ALA A 167 10.79 -6.16 -7.90
N MET A 168 9.53 -6.03 -7.49
CA MET A 168 8.89 -6.98 -6.56
C MET A 168 8.39 -8.25 -7.26
N GLY A 169 8.53 -8.32 -8.59
CA GLY A 169 8.12 -9.49 -9.36
C GLY A 169 6.61 -9.62 -9.54
N HIS A 170 5.86 -8.56 -9.37
CA HIS A 170 4.40 -8.54 -9.51
C HIS A 170 3.97 -7.76 -10.75
N GLU A 171 2.78 -8.09 -11.25
CA GLU A 171 2.11 -7.35 -12.30
C GLU A 171 0.78 -6.84 -11.78
N PRO A 172 0.46 -5.55 -11.94
CA PRO A 172 -0.80 -5.02 -11.45
C PRO A 172 -1.93 -5.32 -12.43
N ARG A 173 -3.10 -5.62 -11.88
CA ARG A 173 -4.34 -5.60 -12.63
C ARG A 173 -5.07 -4.31 -12.29
N ILE A 174 -5.37 -3.52 -13.31
CA ILE A 174 -6.09 -2.25 -13.11
C ILE A 174 -7.59 -2.56 -13.05
N VAL A 175 -8.24 -2.00 -12.04
CA VAL A 175 -9.68 -2.15 -11.82
C VAL A 175 -10.34 -0.78 -11.83
N ASP A 176 -11.60 -0.76 -12.19
CA ASP A 176 -12.43 0.45 -12.18
C ASP A 176 -13.53 0.27 -11.15
N LEU A 177 -13.35 0.95 -10.01
CA LEU A 177 -14.30 0.87 -8.90
C LEU A 177 -15.08 2.19 -8.81
N PRO A 178 -16.40 2.16 -9.04
CA PRO A 178 -17.21 3.36 -8.85
C PRO A 178 -17.27 3.74 -7.37
N LEU A 179 -17.48 5.03 -7.09
CA LEU A 179 -17.76 5.48 -5.74
C LEU A 179 -19.02 4.76 -5.24
N SER A 180 -18.93 4.18 -4.05
CA SER A 180 -20.12 3.62 -3.42
C SER A 180 -20.89 4.72 -2.71
N GLU A 181 -22.20 4.70 -2.89
CA GLU A 181 -23.11 5.62 -2.21
C GLU A 181 -23.37 5.16 -0.76
#